data_145cd1e4bff786a810458b6b53cf0d17
#
_entry.id   145cd1e4bff786a810458b6b53cf0d17
#
_cell.length_a   1.000
_cell.length_b   1.000
_cell.length_c   1.000
_cell.angle_alpha   90.00
_cell.angle_beta   90.00
_cell.angle_gamma   90.00
#
_symmetry.space_group_name_H-M   'P 1'
#
loop_
_entity.id
_entity.type
_entity.pdbx_description
1 polymer ?
#
loop_
_entity_poly.entity_id
_entity_poly.type
_entity_poly.pdbx_seq_one_letter_code
_entity_poly.pdbx_strand_id
1 'polypeptide(L)'
;MKKLIFFIIFFLYPLFSTNAQEQTNIADGALLRGLDKVSGEVIDFGIKSGDTYSLWKLDIELSECRYPVSNPVGDAFAHLTISQDKSESDLFRGWMVASSPALNPLEHARYDVWVLRCAMVATSTE
;
A
#
# COMPACT_ATOMS: atom_id res chain seq x y z
N MET A 1 34.84 48.49 -24.91
CA MET A 1 35.08 47.03 -24.91
C MET A 1 35.15 46.38 -23.51
N LYS A 2 34.55 46.99 -22.51
CA LYS A 2 34.53 46.40 -21.14
C LYS A 2 33.12 46.03 -20.65
N LYS A 3 32.13 45.87 -21.52
CA LYS A 3 30.75 45.60 -21.14
C LYS A 3 30.23 44.22 -21.53
N LEU A 4 31.07 43.29 -22.00
CA LEU A 4 30.65 41.99 -22.51
C LEU A 4 31.03 40.81 -21.63
N ILE A 5 31.64 41.00 -20.46
CA ILE A 5 32.11 39.90 -19.59
C ILE A 5 31.15 39.62 -18.42
N PHE A 6 30.10 40.45 -18.24
CA PHE A 6 29.21 40.31 -17.07
C PHE A 6 27.98 39.45 -17.28
N PHE A 7 27.82 38.79 -18.44
CA PHE A 7 26.58 38.11 -18.79
C PHE A 7 26.67 36.55 -18.81
N ILE A 8 27.80 35.96 -18.44
CA ILE A 8 28.00 34.50 -18.57
C ILE A 8 28.02 33.74 -17.24
N ILE A 9 27.89 34.41 -16.09
CA ILE A 9 27.97 33.73 -14.76
C ILE A 9 26.60 33.29 -14.23
N PHE A 10 25.50 33.47 -14.97
CA PHE A 10 24.16 33.16 -14.43
C PHE A 10 23.59 31.80 -14.80
N PHE A 11 24.37 30.87 -15.37
CA PHE A 11 23.82 29.61 -15.90
C PHE A 11 24.37 28.33 -15.30
N LEU A 12 24.96 28.37 -14.09
CA LEU A 12 25.41 27.13 -13.43
C LEU A 12 24.82 26.97 -12.03
N TYR A 13 23.49 27.03 -11.94
CA TYR A 13 22.83 26.46 -10.76
C TYR A 13 22.58 24.96 -11.04
N PRO A 14 23.24 24.04 -10.31
CA PRO A 14 22.87 22.64 -10.39
C PRO A 14 21.44 22.51 -9.85
N LEU A 15 20.53 22.05 -10.70
CA LEU A 15 19.22 21.59 -10.29
C LEU A 15 19.45 20.34 -9.41
N PHE A 16 19.55 20.53 -8.10
CA PHE A 16 19.47 19.43 -7.17
C PHE A 16 18.03 18.91 -7.21
N SER A 17 17.82 17.84 -7.96
CA SER A 17 16.60 17.07 -7.87
C SER A 17 16.55 16.46 -6.48
N THR A 18 15.85 17.10 -5.55
CA THR A 18 15.53 16.49 -4.26
C THR A 18 14.52 15.38 -4.52
N ASN A 19 14.98 14.15 -4.51
CA ASN A 19 14.09 12.99 -4.48
C ASN A 19 13.40 12.98 -3.11
N ALA A 20 12.19 13.54 -3.04
CA ALA A 20 11.33 13.47 -1.87
C ALA A 20 10.63 12.11 -1.85
N GLN A 21 11.39 11.03 -1.63
CA GLN A 21 10.86 9.68 -1.50
C GLN A 21 10.71 9.35 -0.02
N GLU A 22 9.48 9.01 0.39
CA GLU A 22 9.21 8.60 1.76
C GLU A 22 9.89 7.25 2.04
N GLN A 23 10.66 7.18 3.12
CA GLN A 23 11.29 5.95 3.56
C GLN A 23 10.28 5.08 4.31
N THR A 24 10.26 3.80 3.96
CA THR A 24 9.36 2.81 4.55
C THR A 24 10.13 1.62 5.11
N ASN A 25 9.56 0.99 6.14
CA ASN A 25 9.96 -0.31 6.64
C ASN A 25 8.93 -1.37 6.26
N ILE A 26 9.37 -2.62 6.20
CA ILE A 26 8.53 -3.78 5.91
C ILE A 26 7.99 -4.35 7.22
N ALA A 27 6.67 -4.56 7.28
CA ALA A 27 5.99 -5.23 8.38
C ALA A 27 5.85 -6.74 8.13
N ASP A 28 5.50 -7.49 9.18
CA ASP A 28 5.28 -8.93 9.10
C ASP A 28 3.98 -9.31 8.40
N GLY A 29 3.04 -8.40 8.35
CA GLY A 29 1.74 -8.60 7.74
C GLY A 29 0.90 -7.34 7.71
N ALA A 30 -0.39 -7.52 7.50
CA ALA A 30 -1.36 -6.44 7.44
C ALA A 30 -2.69 -6.84 8.08
N LEU A 31 -3.39 -5.83 8.61
CA LEU A 31 -4.79 -5.93 8.99
C LEU A 31 -5.64 -5.31 7.88
N LEU A 32 -6.59 -6.06 7.37
CA LEU A 32 -7.49 -5.66 6.31
C LEU A 32 -8.93 -5.68 6.78
N ARG A 33 -9.78 -5.01 6.02
CA ARG A 33 -11.24 -5.05 6.21
C ARG A 33 -11.92 -5.45 4.92
N GLY A 34 -12.83 -6.41 5.01
CA GLY A 34 -13.72 -6.80 3.94
C GLY A 34 -15.15 -6.36 4.21
N LEU A 35 -15.85 -5.97 3.16
CA LEU A 35 -17.27 -5.61 3.17
C LEU A 35 -18.01 -6.40 2.11
N ASP A 36 -19.09 -7.07 2.49
CA ASP A 36 -20.11 -7.56 1.58
C ASP A 36 -21.17 -6.46 1.41
N LYS A 37 -21.19 -5.81 0.27
CA LYS A 37 -22.07 -4.67 0.00
C LYS A 37 -23.55 -5.07 -0.10
N VAL A 38 -23.84 -6.34 -0.31
CA VAL A 38 -25.22 -6.86 -0.40
C VAL A 38 -25.80 -7.13 0.98
N SER A 39 -25.04 -7.82 1.84
CA SER A 39 -25.49 -8.17 3.21
C SER A 39 -25.15 -7.11 4.25
N GLY A 40 -24.18 -6.23 3.96
CA GLY A 40 -23.62 -5.28 4.92
C GLY A 40 -22.65 -5.88 5.92
N GLU A 41 -22.29 -7.16 5.77
CA GLU A 41 -21.33 -7.83 6.65
C GLU A 41 -19.93 -7.22 6.51
N VAL A 42 -19.29 -6.92 7.64
CA VAL A 42 -17.93 -6.40 7.74
C VAL A 42 -17.08 -7.38 8.53
N ILE A 43 -15.92 -7.75 7.97
CA ILE A 43 -14.97 -8.65 8.60
C ILE A 43 -13.60 -8.01 8.60
N ASP A 44 -12.96 -7.91 9.77
CA ASP A 44 -11.55 -7.55 9.90
C ASP A 44 -10.71 -8.82 10.03
N PHE A 45 -9.63 -8.89 9.27
CA PHE A 45 -8.78 -10.07 9.23
C PHE A 45 -7.30 -9.70 9.03
N GLY A 46 -6.43 -10.50 9.63
CA GLY A 46 -4.98 -10.35 9.49
C GLY A 46 -4.43 -11.34 8.46
N ILE A 47 -3.45 -10.88 7.68
CA ILE A 47 -2.69 -11.73 6.75
C ILE A 47 -1.21 -11.51 7.00
N LYS A 48 -0.44 -12.61 7.12
CA LYS A 48 1.03 -12.53 7.09
C LYS A 48 1.52 -12.28 5.67
N SER A 49 2.62 -11.56 5.54
CA SER A 49 3.28 -11.36 4.26
C SER A 49 3.64 -12.71 3.62
N GLY A 50 3.25 -12.90 2.38
CA GLY A 50 3.40 -14.13 1.62
C GLY A 50 2.23 -15.11 1.73
N ASP A 51 1.28 -14.88 2.62
CA ASP A 51 0.13 -15.76 2.81
C ASP A 51 -1.07 -15.29 1.99
N THR A 52 -2.04 -16.19 1.85
CA THR A 52 -3.34 -15.97 1.22
C THR A 52 -4.45 -16.20 2.23
N TYR A 53 -5.40 -15.29 2.27
CA TYR A 53 -6.62 -15.40 3.09
C TYR A 53 -7.85 -15.54 2.19
N SER A 54 -8.66 -16.55 2.45
CA SER A 54 -9.94 -16.75 1.74
C SER A 54 -11.06 -16.07 2.51
N LEU A 55 -11.66 -15.06 1.89
CA LEU A 55 -12.79 -14.32 2.43
C LEU A 55 -13.95 -14.40 1.45
N TRP A 56 -15.05 -15.04 1.83
CA TRP A 56 -16.18 -15.34 0.96
C TRP A 56 -15.69 -16.09 -0.30
N LYS A 57 -15.89 -15.50 -1.48
CA LYS A 57 -15.40 -16.04 -2.76
C LYS A 57 -14.06 -15.46 -3.19
N LEU A 58 -13.48 -14.58 -2.39
CA LEU A 58 -12.22 -13.93 -2.69
C LEU A 58 -11.04 -14.70 -2.08
N ASP A 59 -9.97 -14.80 -2.84
CA ASP A 59 -8.65 -15.21 -2.37
C ASP A 59 -7.75 -13.99 -2.39
N ILE A 60 -7.27 -13.58 -1.22
CA ILE A 60 -6.52 -12.35 -0.99
C ILE A 60 -5.11 -12.71 -0.57
N GLU A 61 -4.15 -12.45 -1.44
CA GLU A 61 -2.73 -12.64 -1.18
C GLU A 61 -2.09 -11.30 -0.80
N LEU A 62 -1.36 -11.29 0.31
CA LEU A 62 -0.52 -10.17 0.72
C LEU A 62 0.92 -10.46 0.34
N SER A 63 1.48 -9.69 -0.59
CA SER A 63 2.90 -9.80 -0.91
C SER A 63 3.75 -9.15 0.17
N GLU A 64 3.44 -7.92 0.55
CA GLU A 64 4.10 -7.19 1.63
C GLU A 64 3.25 -6.02 2.14
N CYS A 65 3.51 -5.59 3.36
CA CYS A 65 2.98 -4.35 3.92
C CYS A 65 4.13 -3.47 4.37
N ARG A 66 4.10 -2.20 3.98
CA ARG A 66 5.10 -1.20 4.33
C ARG A 66 4.46 -0.07 5.12
N TYR A 67 5.22 0.50 6.04
CA TYR A 67 4.79 1.63 6.85
C TYR A 67 5.86 2.73 6.86
N PRO A 68 5.49 4.00 7.03
CA PRO A 68 6.45 5.11 7.09
C PRO A 68 7.38 4.97 8.30
N VAL A 69 8.68 5.12 8.09
CA VAL A 69 9.69 5.04 9.17
C VAL A 69 9.45 6.13 10.21
N SER A 70 9.06 7.32 9.77
CA SER A 70 8.84 8.48 10.64
C SER A 70 7.57 8.39 11.47
N ASN A 71 6.57 7.60 11.02
CA ASN A 71 5.29 7.44 11.70
C ASN A 71 4.70 6.05 11.42
N PRO A 72 5.10 5.01 12.18
CA PRO A 72 4.70 3.62 11.91
C PRO A 72 3.19 3.36 11.95
N VAL A 73 2.43 4.21 12.63
CA VAL A 73 0.96 4.11 12.74
C VAL A 73 0.22 5.12 11.87
N GLY A 74 0.95 5.97 11.14
CA GLY A 74 0.37 7.06 10.36
C GLY A 74 -0.22 6.63 9.03
N ASP A 75 0.30 5.55 8.44
CA ASP A 75 -0.18 5.01 7.18
C ASP A 75 0.26 3.54 6.99
N ALA A 76 -0.27 2.90 5.97
CA ALA A 76 0.15 1.57 5.54
C ALA A 76 0.00 1.43 4.02
N PHE A 77 0.98 0.75 3.43
CA PHE A 77 1.03 0.44 2.00
C PHE A 77 1.07 -1.08 1.84
N ALA A 78 -0.03 -1.67 1.39
CA ALA A 78 -0.14 -3.12 1.22
C ALA A 78 -0.18 -3.48 -0.27
N HIS A 79 0.68 -4.39 -0.69
CA HIS A 79 0.62 -4.96 -2.03
C HIS A 79 -0.24 -6.23 -2.00
N LEU A 80 -1.38 -6.17 -2.68
CA LEU A 80 -2.37 -7.23 -2.70
C LEU A 80 -2.56 -7.79 -4.10
N THR A 81 -2.82 -9.09 -4.15
CA THR A 81 -3.37 -9.77 -5.33
C THR A 81 -4.66 -10.44 -4.90
N ILE A 82 -5.76 -10.09 -5.57
CA ILE A 82 -7.09 -10.60 -5.24
C ILE A 82 -7.66 -11.33 -6.45
N SER A 83 -8.07 -12.57 -6.25
CA SER A 83 -8.76 -13.38 -7.24
C SER A 83 -10.09 -13.88 -6.69
N GLN A 84 -10.93 -14.43 -7.54
CA GLN A 84 -12.21 -15.01 -7.15
C GLN A 84 -12.28 -16.48 -7.52
N ASP A 85 -12.77 -17.32 -6.59
CA ASP A 85 -12.99 -18.75 -6.80
C ASP A 85 -11.75 -19.49 -7.35
N LYS A 86 -10.56 -19.10 -6.87
CA LYS A 86 -9.26 -19.64 -7.32
C LYS A 86 -9.04 -19.51 -8.83
N SER A 87 -9.65 -18.50 -9.45
CA SER A 87 -9.41 -18.15 -10.85
C SER A 87 -7.96 -17.75 -11.06
N GLU A 88 -7.40 -18.08 -12.22
CA GLU A 88 -6.07 -17.62 -12.64
C GLU A 88 -6.06 -16.12 -12.98
N SER A 89 -7.23 -15.51 -13.19
CA SER A 89 -7.38 -14.09 -13.47
C SER A 89 -7.46 -13.28 -12.19
N ASP A 90 -6.58 -12.30 -12.04
CA ASP A 90 -6.63 -11.39 -10.91
C ASP A 90 -7.74 -10.34 -11.10
N LEU A 91 -8.56 -10.14 -10.06
CA LEU A 91 -9.51 -9.03 -9.98
C LEU A 91 -8.80 -7.73 -9.61
N PHE A 92 -7.72 -7.85 -8.85
CA PHE A 92 -6.91 -6.73 -8.39
C PHE A 92 -5.46 -7.18 -8.22
N ARG A 93 -4.53 -6.33 -8.61
CA ARG A 93 -3.11 -6.49 -8.30
C ARG A 93 -2.49 -5.11 -8.17
N GLY A 94 -1.97 -4.78 -7.01
CA GLY A 94 -1.32 -3.51 -6.80
C GLY A 94 -1.24 -3.10 -5.34
N TRP A 95 -0.89 -1.84 -5.14
CA TRP A 95 -0.74 -1.22 -3.83
C TRP A 95 -2.03 -0.55 -3.38
N MET A 96 -2.44 -0.85 -2.16
CA MET A 96 -3.49 -0.11 -1.44
C MET A 96 -2.86 0.74 -0.34
N VAL A 97 -3.38 1.95 -0.18
CA VAL A 97 -2.92 2.93 0.82
C VAL A 97 -4.01 3.10 1.87
N ALA A 98 -3.68 2.85 3.14
CA ALA A 98 -4.66 2.89 4.23
C ALA A 98 -5.32 4.26 4.39
N SER A 99 -4.57 5.35 4.26
CA SER A 99 -5.09 6.72 4.37
C SER A 99 -5.92 7.16 3.17
N SER A 100 -5.86 6.44 2.06
CA SER A 100 -6.54 6.80 0.81
C SER A 100 -7.11 5.55 0.12
N PRO A 101 -8.13 4.89 0.70
CA PRO A 101 -8.67 3.65 0.17
C PRO A 101 -9.24 3.77 -1.24
N ALA A 102 -9.75 4.95 -1.60
CA ALA A 102 -10.33 5.21 -2.92
C ALA A 102 -9.29 5.46 -4.03
N LEU A 103 -8.00 5.56 -3.69
CA LEU A 103 -6.95 5.85 -4.67
C LEU A 103 -6.74 4.68 -5.64
N ASN A 104 -6.79 3.46 -5.15
CA ASN A 104 -6.67 2.24 -5.95
C ASN A 104 -7.59 1.15 -5.35
N PRO A 105 -8.91 1.25 -5.55
CA PRO A 105 -9.86 0.33 -4.93
C PRO A 105 -10.00 -0.99 -5.69
N LEU A 106 -10.44 -2.04 -4.98
CA LEU A 106 -10.99 -3.22 -5.63
C LEU A 106 -12.30 -2.85 -6.33
N GLU A 107 -12.36 -3.05 -7.63
CA GLU A 107 -13.60 -2.89 -8.41
C GLU A 107 -14.34 -4.23 -8.46
N HIS A 108 -15.38 -4.37 -7.65
CA HIS A 108 -16.22 -5.55 -7.58
C HIS A 108 -17.67 -5.15 -7.27
N ALA A 109 -18.62 -5.81 -7.91
CA ALA A 109 -20.04 -5.50 -7.73
C ALA A 109 -20.55 -5.76 -6.30
N ARG A 110 -19.99 -6.76 -5.62
CA ARG A 110 -20.46 -7.23 -4.31
C ARG A 110 -19.50 -6.95 -3.17
N TYR A 111 -18.20 -7.16 -3.38
CA TYR A 111 -17.22 -7.12 -2.31
C TYR A 111 -16.34 -5.89 -2.39
N ASP A 112 -15.93 -5.40 -1.23
CA ASP A 112 -14.88 -4.41 -1.07
C ASP A 112 -13.84 -4.89 -0.07
N VAL A 113 -12.59 -4.54 -0.30
CA VAL A 113 -11.46 -4.90 0.58
C VAL A 113 -10.51 -3.72 0.61
N TRP A 114 -10.03 -3.37 1.79
CA TRP A 114 -9.00 -2.36 1.94
C TRP A 114 -8.11 -2.63 3.14
N VAL A 115 -6.91 -2.06 3.11
CA VAL A 115 -5.95 -2.16 4.21
C VAL A 115 -6.28 -1.16 5.31
N LEU A 116 -6.21 -1.60 6.55
CA LEU A 116 -6.37 -0.74 7.74
C LEU A 116 -5.02 -0.26 8.28
N ARG A 117 -4.10 -1.19 8.46
CA ARG A 117 -2.73 -0.92 8.94
C ARG A 117 -1.83 -2.11 8.67
N CYS A 118 -0.52 -1.88 8.71
CA CYS A 118 0.44 -2.96 8.81
C CYS A 118 0.38 -3.61 10.21
N ALA A 119 0.66 -4.91 10.27
CA ALA A 119 0.71 -5.68 11.49
C ALA A 119 2.12 -6.18 11.75
N MET A 120 2.61 -5.99 12.97
CA MET A 120 3.81 -6.63 13.48
C MET A 120 3.38 -7.90 14.23
N VAL A 121 4.04 -9.01 13.98
CA VAL A 121 3.87 -10.19 14.81
C VAL A 121 4.50 -9.86 16.17
N ALA A 122 3.65 -9.81 17.21
CA ALA A 122 4.18 -9.75 18.56
C ALA A 122 5.04 -11.00 18.76
N THR A 123 6.35 -10.83 18.90
CA THR A 123 7.21 -11.86 19.43
C THR A 123 6.73 -12.11 20.85
N SER A 124 5.98 -13.19 21.04
CA SER A 124 5.74 -13.69 22.40
C SER A 124 7.10 -14.12 22.95
N THR A 125 7.71 -13.26 23.71
CA THR A 125 8.78 -13.65 24.60
C THR A 125 8.12 -14.51 25.70
N GLU A 126 8.19 -15.79 25.52
CA GLU A 126 8.05 -16.70 26.66
C GLU A 126 9.27 -16.55 27.57
#